data_15b3d1aa80ee4153536a22f79523be91
#
_entry.id   15b3d1aa80ee4153536a22f79523be91
#
_cell.length_a   1.000
_cell.length_b   1.000
_cell.length_c   1.000
_cell.angle_alpha   90.00
_cell.angle_beta   90.00
_cell.angle_gamma   90.00
#
_symmetry.space_group_name_H-M   'P 1'
#
loop_
_entity.id
_entity.type
_entity.pdbx_description
1 polymer ?
#
loop_
_entity_poly.entity_id
_entity_poly.type
_entity_poly.pdbx_seq_one_letter_code
_entity_poly.pdbx_strand_id
1 'polypeptide(L)'
;MTTQEKNGITEGVIWKQLLIFFFPILVGSFFQQLYNTVDSVIVGQFVGKEALSSVGGSAGQIISLVVGFFTGVSTGATVIISQYFGARKKEEIEESLHTAYAFALVGGLVLGIAGIVFAPQMLLWMNTPEELIAESVLYVRVYFSGLIFIFIYNMGAAILRAVGDSKRPLYYLIVCSVVNIVLDLLLILVIPLGVLGAAIATLIAQAVSAVLVTVTLMYRTEGMKLCLSQIRMYKRMLQSILKIGLPAGFEAIMYSISNIIVQVSINNFGVDTMAAWTAYSKIDFIFWMINSAFGISVMTFVGQNYGAGKWDRIRRGTKICLGMALISAVSVSIILMSAERFLFGIFVNDAGVVEIGIRMMNVIAPAYLLFAFIEVFSGALRAQGAVVVSTLITMVGICVLRMIWVTLVAAHGTLEQVIICYPITWAAGALAMSIYYIYKQRKIFQAR
;
A
#
# COMPACT_ATOMS: atom_id res chain seq x y z
N MET A 1 36.61 20.77 9.01
CA MET A 1 35.79 20.90 7.80
C MET A 1 34.69 19.84 7.89
N THR A 2 33.53 20.26 8.35
CA THR A 2 32.37 19.41 8.46
C THR A 2 31.92 19.01 7.06
N THR A 3 31.92 17.72 6.76
CA THR A 3 31.30 17.13 5.58
C THR A 3 29.83 17.56 5.59
N GLN A 4 29.49 18.58 4.80
CA GLN A 4 28.10 18.89 4.47
C GLN A 4 27.52 17.64 3.85
N GLU A 5 26.66 16.96 4.58
CA GLU A 5 25.92 15.82 4.07
C GLU A 5 25.13 16.25 2.86
N LYS A 6 25.55 15.75 1.71
CA LYS A 6 24.84 15.93 0.46
C LYS A 6 23.50 15.22 0.61
N ASN A 7 22.42 15.99 0.77
CA ASN A 7 21.06 15.45 0.71
C ASN A 7 20.83 14.89 -0.70
N GLY A 8 21.10 13.59 -0.86
CA GLY A 8 21.17 12.91 -2.15
C GLY A 8 19.90 13.07 -3.01
N ILE A 9 18.70 13.18 -2.39
CA ILE A 9 17.42 13.33 -3.11
C ILE A 9 17.28 14.74 -3.71
N THR A 10 17.75 15.79 -3.02
CA THR A 10 17.66 17.16 -3.53
C THR A 10 18.85 17.55 -4.42
N GLU A 11 19.87 16.69 -4.54
CA GLU A 11 21.10 16.93 -5.31
C GLU A 11 21.43 15.71 -6.18
N GLY A 12 22.43 15.83 -7.07
CA GLY A 12 22.89 14.71 -7.89
C GLY A 12 21.96 14.34 -9.07
N VAL A 13 22.21 13.18 -9.66
CA VAL A 13 21.53 12.69 -10.87
C VAL A 13 20.16 12.12 -10.52
N ILE A 14 19.10 12.68 -11.07
CA ILE A 14 17.70 12.41 -10.68
C ILE A 14 17.31 10.93 -10.82
N TRP A 15 17.52 10.33 -12.00
CA TRP A 15 17.11 8.94 -12.22
C TRP A 15 17.83 7.96 -11.29
N LYS A 16 19.11 8.22 -10.99
CA LYS A 16 19.89 7.39 -10.06
C LYS A 16 19.33 7.47 -8.64
N GLN A 17 18.96 8.68 -8.19
CA GLN A 17 18.36 8.88 -6.87
C GLN A 17 16.99 8.18 -6.75
N LEU A 18 16.17 8.29 -7.79
CA LEU A 18 14.87 7.61 -7.83
C LEU A 18 15.03 6.09 -7.77
N LEU A 19 15.97 5.50 -8.52
CA LEU A 19 16.20 4.05 -8.51
C LEU A 19 16.79 3.55 -7.19
N ILE A 20 17.73 4.28 -6.59
CA ILE A 20 18.31 3.93 -5.27
C ILE A 20 17.22 3.89 -4.20
N PHE A 21 16.21 4.76 -4.32
CA PHE A 21 15.08 4.80 -3.40
C PHE A 21 14.01 3.76 -3.74
N PHE A 22 13.73 3.54 -5.02
CA PHE A 22 12.75 2.62 -5.55
C PHE A 22 13.06 1.16 -5.21
N PHE A 23 14.28 0.67 -5.46
CA PHE A 23 14.60 -0.73 -5.29
C PHE A 23 14.40 -1.27 -3.86
N PRO A 24 14.80 -0.59 -2.79
CA PRO A 24 14.51 -1.06 -1.45
C PRO A 24 13.01 -1.14 -1.13
N ILE A 25 12.20 -0.23 -1.68
CA ILE A 25 10.74 -0.27 -1.49
C ILE A 25 10.15 -1.48 -2.22
N LEU A 26 10.56 -1.69 -3.48
CA LEU A 26 10.12 -2.82 -4.29
C LEU A 26 10.45 -4.15 -3.61
N VAL A 27 11.71 -4.33 -3.20
CA VAL A 27 12.17 -5.54 -2.52
C VAL A 27 11.46 -5.72 -1.17
N GLY A 28 11.20 -4.63 -0.44
CA GLY A 28 10.43 -4.67 0.81
C GLY A 28 9.00 -5.16 0.59
N SER A 29 8.32 -4.66 -0.44
CA SER A 29 6.98 -5.11 -0.81
C SER A 29 6.97 -6.59 -1.23
N PHE A 30 8.02 -7.05 -1.92
CA PHE A 30 8.19 -8.46 -2.26
C PHE A 30 8.31 -9.34 -1.01
N PHE A 31 9.16 -8.99 -0.06
CA PHE A 31 9.29 -9.73 1.21
C PHE A 31 8.00 -9.72 2.02
N GLN A 32 7.28 -8.61 2.04
CA GLN A 32 5.96 -8.52 2.68
C GLN A 32 4.96 -9.50 2.06
N GLN A 33 4.91 -9.58 0.74
CA GLN A 33 4.03 -10.53 0.07
C GLN A 33 4.48 -11.98 0.26
N LEU A 34 5.80 -12.21 0.28
CA LEU A 34 6.36 -13.53 0.49
C LEU A 34 5.93 -14.09 1.86
N TYR A 35 6.11 -13.33 2.94
CA TYR A 35 5.71 -13.83 4.25
C TYR A 35 4.20 -14.05 4.35
N ASN A 36 3.36 -13.17 3.80
CA ASN A 36 1.90 -13.37 3.77
C ASN A 36 1.52 -14.65 3.02
N THR A 37 2.25 -14.97 1.94
CA THR A 37 2.01 -16.19 1.16
C THR A 37 2.47 -17.42 1.94
N VAL A 38 3.65 -17.37 2.56
CA VAL A 38 4.18 -18.47 3.37
C VAL A 38 3.29 -18.75 4.58
N ASP A 39 2.83 -17.71 5.30
CA ASP A 39 1.88 -17.84 6.39
C ASP A 39 0.59 -18.55 5.94
N SER A 40 0.01 -18.12 4.82
CA SER A 40 -1.18 -18.76 4.25
C SER A 40 -0.94 -20.23 3.86
N VAL A 41 0.25 -20.54 3.32
CA VAL A 41 0.62 -21.93 2.98
C VAL A 41 0.76 -22.78 4.24
N ILE A 42 1.45 -22.27 5.27
CA ILE A 42 1.64 -22.98 6.55
C ILE A 42 0.28 -23.25 7.21
N VAL A 43 -0.58 -22.23 7.32
CA VAL A 43 -1.93 -22.38 7.89
C VAL A 43 -2.76 -23.39 7.06
N GLY A 44 -2.78 -23.25 5.74
CA GLY A 44 -3.58 -24.11 4.87
C GLY A 44 -3.13 -25.57 4.85
N GLN A 45 -1.83 -25.83 4.87
CA GLN A 45 -1.25 -27.19 4.80
C GLN A 45 -1.27 -27.92 6.14
N PHE A 46 -1.04 -27.21 7.24
CA PHE A 46 -0.81 -27.84 8.54
C PHE A 46 -1.99 -27.66 9.54
N VAL A 47 -2.81 -26.63 9.37
CA VAL A 47 -4.01 -26.43 10.20
C VAL A 47 -5.27 -26.85 9.46
N GLY A 48 -5.37 -26.56 8.17
CA GLY A 48 -6.44 -27.00 7.31
C GLY A 48 -7.18 -25.87 6.57
N LYS A 49 -8.12 -26.28 5.70
CA LYS A 49 -8.87 -25.35 4.84
C LYS A 49 -9.77 -24.38 5.61
N GLU A 50 -10.33 -24.82 6.72
CA GLU A 50 -11.21 -24.01 7.56
C GLU A 50 -10.42 -22.90 8.24
N ALA A 51 -9.23 -23.22 8.79
CA ALA A 51 -8.32 -22.25 9.37
C ALA A 51 -7.84 -21.22 8.33
N LEU A 52 -7.48 -21.67 7.12
CA LEU A 52 -7.11 -20.77 6.03
C LEU A 52 -8.26 -19.82 5.66
N SER A 53 -9.49 -20.32 5.64
CA SER A 53 -10.69 -19.50 5.38
C SER A 53 -10.98 -18.54 6.53
N SER A 54 -10.75 -18.94 7.77
CA SER A 54 -10.91 -18.09 8.97
C SER A 54 -9.93 -16.94 9.01
N VAL A 55 -8.68 -17.14 8.54
CA VAL A 55 -7.61 -16.12 8.49
C VAL A 55 -7.75 -15.23 7.25
N GLY A 56 -7.89 -15.83 6.07
CA GLY A 56 -7.83 -15.12 4.79
C GLY A 56 -9.19 -14.57 4.30
N GLY A 57 -10.32 -15.07 4.82
CA GLY A 57 -11.66 -14.67 4.40
C GLY A 57 -12.08 -13.30 4.93
N SER A 58 -13.22 -13.25 5.63
CA SER A 58 -13.77 -12.00 6.19
C SER A 58 -12.81 -11.31 7.16
N ALA A 59 -12.06 -12.08 7.98
CA ALA A 59 -11.07 -11.52 8.88
C ALA A 59 -9.96 -10.79 8.13
N GLY A 60 -9.40 -11.40 7.10
CA GLY A 60 -8.37 -10.77 6.26
C GLY A 60 -8.84 -9.49 5.58
N GLN A 61 -10.10 -9.44 5.14
CA GLN A 61 -10.68 -8.23 4.54
C GLN A 61 -10.84 -7.10 5.55
N ILE A 62 -11.33 -7.37 6.76
CA ILE A 62 -11.43 -6.36 7.85
C ILE A 62 -10.05 -5.79 8.17
N ILE A 63 -9.07 -6.65 8.35
CA ILE A 63 -7.68 -6.26 8.62
C ILE A 63 -7.13 -5.38 7.50
N SER A 64 -7.31 -5.79 6.25
CA SER A 64 -6.83 -5.05 5.08
C SER A 64 -7.44 -3.66 4.97
N LEU A 65 -8.73 -3.50 5.28
CA LEU A 65 -9.39 -2.19 5.29
C LEU A 65 -8.79 -1.26 6.35
N VAL A 66 -8.60 -1.74 7.58
CA VAL A 66 -8.07 -0.93 8.69
C VAL A 66 -6.61 -0.56 8.45
N VAL A 67 -5.79 -1.54 8.05
CA VAL A 67 -4.37 -1.32 7.76
C VAL A 67 -4.20 -0.43 6.53
N GLY A 68 -4.99 -0.65 5.48
CA GLY A 68 -4.98 0.16 4.27
C GLY A 68 -5.35 1.62 4.54
N PHE A 69 -6.39 1.86 5.33
CA PHE A 69 -6.77 3.20 5.77
C PHE A 69 -5.62 3.89 6.51
N PHE A 70 -5.03 3.23 7.50
CA PHE A 70 -3.93 3.81 8.28
C PHE A 70 -2.67 4.05 7.44
N THR A 71 -2.35 3.14 6.52
CA THR A 71 -1.25 3.33 5.56
C THR A 71 -1.49 4.56 4.69
N GLY A 72 -2.72 4.76 4.22
CA GLY A 72 -3.13 6.00 3.55
C GLY A 72 -2.90 7.24 4.42
N VAL A 73 -3.31 7.20 5.70
CA VAL A 73 -3.07 8.30 6.64
C VAL A 73 -1.58 8.56 6.85
N SER A 74 -0.76 7.52 6.89
CA SER A 74 0.71 7.64 7.05
C SER A 74 1.37 8.37 5.87
N THR A 75 0.74 8.43 4.69
CA THR A 75 1.25 9.24 3.57
C THR A 75 1.24 10.74 3.90
N GLY A 76 0.31 11.18 4.75
CA GLY A 76 0.28 12.56 5.25
C GLY A 76 1.55 12.92 6.02
N ALA A 77 2.01 12.03 6.91
CA ALA A 77 3.27 12.22 7.62
C ALA A 77 4.47 12.20 6.65
N THR A 78 4.50 11.27 5.68
CA THR A 78 5.55 11.24 4.66
C THR A 78 5.67 12.56 3.91
N VAL A 79 4.54 13.14 3.47
CA VAL A 79 4.54 14.41 2.72
C VAL A 79 5.02 15.57 3.59
N ILE A 80 4.46 15.74 4.78
CA ILE A 80 4.79 16.86 5.67
C ILE A 80 6.25 16.81 6.10
N ILE A 81 6.72 15.63 6.54
CA ILE A 81 8.10 15.46 6.99
C ILE A 81 9.08 15.64 5.83
N SER A 82 8.77 15.11 4.62
CA SER A 82 9.64 15.27 3.46
C SER A 82 9.77 16.74 3.04
N GLN A 83 8.68 17.52 3.11
CA GLN A 83 8.71 18.96 2.83
C GLN A 83 9.58 19.72 3.84
N TYR A 84 9.39 19.49 5.15
CA TYR A 84 10.19 20.14 6.17
C TYR A 84 11.66 19.70 6.12
N PHE A 85 11.92 18.43 5.83
CA PHE A 85 13.27 17.91 5.65
C PHE A 85 13.98 18.58 4.45
N GLY A 86 13.30 18.72 3.33
CA GLY A 86 13.81 19.47 2.16
C GLY A 86 14.05 20.93 2.45
N ALA A 87 13.20 21.56 3.28
CA ALA A 87 13.32 22.94 3.72
C ALA A 87 14.38 23.13 4.84
N ARG A 88 14.98 22.04 5.36
CA ARG A 88 15.93 22.04 6.49
C ARG A 88 15.38 22.66 7.79
N LYS A 89 14.10 22.52 8.01
CA LYS A 89 13.37 23.05 9.18
C LYS A 89 13.35 22.02 10.31
N LYS A 90 14.38 22.01 11.16
CA LYS A 90 14.59 20.96 12.19
C LYS A 90 13.48 20.90 13.23
N GLU A 91 13.02 22.04 13.74
CA GLU A 91 11.97 22.10 14.75
C GLU A 91 10.65 21.50 14.22
N GLU A 92 10.25 21.90 13.01
CA GLU A 92 9.03 21.39 12.39
C GLU A 92 9.13 19.89 12.02
N ILE A 93 10.35 19.40 11.71
CA ILE A 93 10.59 17.96 11.52
C ILE A 93 10.35 17.20 12.83
N GLU A 94 10.95 17.68 13.95
CA GLU A 94 10.79 17.05 15.25
C GLU A 94 9.35 17.09 15.74
N GLU A 95 8.66 18.22 15.62
CA GLU A 95 7.24 18.34 15.95
C GLU A 95 6.37 17.37 15.11
N SER A 96 6.64 17.26 13.80
CA SER A 96 5.91 16.36 12.90
C SER A 96 6.21 14.90 13.24
N LEU A 97 7.45 14.55 13.55
CA LEU A 97 7.88 13.22 13.99
C LEU A 97 7.13 12.79 15.26
N HIS A 98 7.19 13.60 16.31
CA HIS A 98 6.53 13.28 17.59
C HIS A 98 5.00 13.20 17.44
N THR A 99 4.41 14.09 16.63
CA THR A 99 2.97 14.07 16.33
C THR A 99 2.57 12.81 15.57
N ALA A 100 3.30 12.44 14.52
CA ALA A 100 3.02 11.25 13.71
C ALA A 100 3.17 9.97 14.55
N TYR A 101 4.20 9.90 15.38
CA TYR A 101 4.43 8.79 16.27
C TYR A 101 3.35 8.67 17.36
N ALA A 102 2.97 9.81 18.00
CA ALA A 102 1.87 9.87 18.96
C ALA A 102 0.54 9.44 18.33
N PHE A 103 0.27 9.87 17.08
CA PHE A 103 -0.92 9.48 16.34
C PHE A 103 -0.94 7.97 16.05
N ALA A 104 0.20 7.36 15.70
CA ALA A 104 0.30 5.93 15.51
C ALA A 104 0.02 5.15 16.82
N LEU A 105 0.56 5.61 17.96
CA LEU A 105 0.29 5.01 19.27
C LEU A 105 -1.19 5.09 19.64
N VAL A 106 -1.78 6.27 19.59
CA VAL A 106 -3.19 6.48 19.98
C VAL A 106 -4.13 5.78 18.98
N GLY A 107 -3.88 5.94 17.68
CA GLY A 107 -4.68 5.29 16.64
C GLY A 107 -4.61 3.76 16.72
N GLY A 108 -3.41 3.20 16.93
CA GLY A 108 -3.22 1.77 17.13
C GLY A 108 -3.94 1.23 18.35
N LEU A 109 -3.88 1.97 19.48
CA LEU A 109 -4.57 1.60 20.70
C LEU A 109 -6.09 1.70 20.55
N VAL A 110 -6.60 2.82 20.07
CA VAL A 110 -8.05 3.06 19.92
C VAL A 110 -8.67 2.09 18.94
N LEU A 111 -8.10 1.94 17.73
CA LEU A 111 -8.60 1.01 16.74
C LEU A 111 -8.35 -0.45 17.12
N GLY A 112 -7.27 -0.73 17.87
CA GLY A 112 -7.01 -2.04 18.45
C GLY A 112 -8.11 -2.46 19.42
N ILE A 113 -8.43 -1.62 20.41
CA ILE A 113 -9.50 -1.87 21.39
C ILE A 113 -10.86 -1.99 20.68
N ALA A 114 -11.16 -1.05 19.78
CA ALA A 114 -12.39 -1.09 19.00
C ALA A 114 -12.53 -2.40 18.19
N GLY A 115 -11.45 -2.80 17.50
CA GLY A 115 -11.44 -4.06 16.73
C GLY A 115 -11.62 -5.30 17.59
N ILE A 116 -11.01 -5.36 18.78
CA ILE A 116 -11.21 -6.48 19.73
C ILE A 116 -12.66 -6.55 20.22
N VAL A 117 -13.26 -5.41 20.56
CA VAL A 117 -14.64 -5.34 21.07
C VAL A 117 -15.65 -5.68 19.97
N PHE A 118 -15.48 -5.08 18.78
CA PHE A 118 -16.44 -5.22 17.68
C PHE A 118 -16.12 -6.38 16.73
N ALA A 119 -15.07 -7.18 16.96
CA ALA A 119 -14.71 -8.31 16.11
C ALA A 119 -15.89 -9.26 15.79
N PRO A 120 -16.70 -9.72 16.77
CA PRO A 120 -17.81 -10.59 16.47
C PRO A 120 -18.86 -9.92 15.56
N GLN A 121 -19.15 -8.63 15.83
CA GLN A 121 -20.17 -7.89 15.09
C GLN A 121 -19.75 -7.62 13.64
N MET A 122 -18.46 -7.26 13.43
CA MET A 122 -17.93 -7.03 12.09
C MET A 122 -17.98 -8.32 11.24
N LEU A 123 -17.65 -9.46 11.81
CA LEU A 123 -17.70 -10.76 11.13
C LEU A 123 -19.14 -11.20 10.83
N LEU A 124 -20.09 -10.93 11.74
CA LEU A 124 -21.52 -11.17 11.49
C LEU A 124 -22.03 -10.28 10.34
N TRP A 125 -21.67 -9.01 10.30
CA TRP A 125 -22.06 -8.11 9.19
C TRP A 125 -21.49 -8.55 7.83
N MET A 126 -20.38 -9.28 7.84
CA MET A 126 -19.78 -9.86 6.64
C MET A 126 -20.36 -11.24 6.27
N ASN A 127 -21.41 -11.69 6.96
CA ASN A 127 -22.03 -13.01 6.76
C ASN A 127 -21.01 -14.16 6.83
N THR A 128 -20.06 -14.08 7.79
CA THR A 128 -19.09 -15.16 8.01
C THR A 128 -19.84 -16.43 8.44
N PRO A 129 -19.58 -17.61 7.84
CA PRO A 129 -20.21 -18.86 8.21
C PRO A 129 -20.05 -19.16 9.71
N GLU A 130 -21.10 -19.72 10.33
CA GLU A 130 -21.12 -20.03 11.78
C GLU A 130 -19.96 -20.93 12.21
N GLU A 131 -19.58 -21.89 11.35
CA GLU A 131 -18.46 -22.80 11.57
C GLU A 131 -17.11 -22.12 11.69
N LEU A 132 -16.92 -21.00 11.01
CA LEU A 132 -15.66 -20.24 10.97
C LEU A 132 -15.62 -19.07 11.96
N ILE A 133 -16.77 -18.67 12.51
CA ILE A 133 -16.88 -17.40 13.25
C ILE A 133 -16.02 -17.41 14.52
N ALA A 134 -15.95 -18.51 15.23
CA ALA A 134 -15.17 -18.61 16.46
C ALA A 134 -13.68 -18.42 16.25
N GLU A 135 -13.10 -19.10 15.25
CA GLU A 135 -11.69 -18.98 14.90
C GLU A 135 -11.38 -17.60 14.28
N SER A 136 -12.27 -17.10 13.42
CA SER A 136 -12.12 -15.75 12.83
C SER A 136 -12.14 -14.65 13.89
N VAL A 137 -13.03 -14.74 14.89
CA VAL A 137 -13.08 -13.82 16.04
C VAL A 137 -11.79 -13.88 16.84
N LEU A 138 -11.31 -15.10 17.14
CA LEU A 138 -10.05 -15.29 17.85
C LEU A 138 -8.88 -14.64 17.09
N TYR A 139 -8.76 -14.94 15.80
CA TYR A 139 -7.71 -14.39 14.94
C TYR A 139 -7.76 -12.86 14.88
N VAL A 140 -8.93 -12.28 14.61
CA VAL A 140 -9.13 -10.83 14.55
C VAL A 140 -8.76 -10.18 15.89
N ARG A 141 -9.20 -10.72 17.02
CA ARG A 141 -8.89 -10.18 18.34
C ARG A 141 -7.40 -10.16 18.64
N VAL A 142 -6.71 -11.27 18.37
CA VAL A 142 -5.26 -11.35 18.56
C VAL A 142 -4.53 -10.38 17.62
N TYR A 143 -4.93 -10.33 16.35
CA TYR A 143 -4.36 -9.41 15.38
C TYR A 143 -4.54 -7.94 15.79
N PHE A 144 -5.76 -7.57 16.21
CA PHE A 144 -6.06 -6.19 16.65
C PHE A 144 -5.36 -5.83 17.98
N SER A 145 -5.04 -6.79 18.84
CA SER A 145 -4.20 -6.54 20.01
C SER A 145 -2.77 -6.10 19.62
N GLY A 146 -2.30 -6.54 18.45
CA GLY A 146 -1.02 -6.13 17.86
C GLY A 146 -1.07 -4.92 16.95
N LEU A 147 -2.24 -4.32 16.72
CA LEU A 147 -2.42 -3.23 15.75
C LEU A 147 -1.55 -2.01 16.05
N ILE A 148 -1.27 -1.76 17.32
CA ILE A 148 -0.35 -0.70 17.76
C ILE A 148 1.05 -0.89 17.16
N PHE A 149 1.58 -2.11 17.11
CA PHE A 149 2.90 -2.39 16.53
C PHE A 149 2.91 -2.19 15.03
N ILE A 150 1.84 -2.62 14.35
CA ILE A 150 1.66 -2.42 12.91
C ILE A 150 1.65 -0.93 12.57
N PHE A 151 0.93 -0.14 13.35
CA PHE A 151 0.84 1.31 13.14
C PHE A 151 2.16 2.02 13.43
N ILE A 152 2.86 1.65 14.50
CA ILE A 152 4.20 2.18 14.80
C ILE A 152 5.17 1.86 13.68
N TYR A 153 5.18 0.61 13.19
CA TYR A 153 6.05 0.22 12.09
C TYR A 153 5.73 0.99 10.81
N ASN A 154 4.45 1.02 10.37
CA ASN A 154 4.06 1.71 9.14
C ASN A 154 4.37 3.22 9.20
N MET A 155 4.06 3.86 10.33
CA MET A 155 4.37 5.28 10.53
C MET A 155 5.87 5.53 10.58
N GLY A 156 6.62 4.74 11.33
CA GLY A 156 8.07 4.86 11.41
C GLY A 156 8.77 4.62 10.07
N ALA A 157 8.31 3.64 9.30
CA ALA A 157 8.78 3.39 7.94
C ALA A 157 8.45 4.57 6.99
N ALA A 158 7.25 5.16 7.13
CA ALA A 158 6.85 6.36 6.39
C ALA A 158 7.76 7.56 6.71
N ILE A 159 8.09 7.75 7.99
CA ILE A 159 9.00 8.81 8.48
C ILE A 159 10.41 8.59 7.92
N LEU A 160 10.97 7.37 8.00
CA LEU A 160 12.29 7.06 7.44
C LEU A 160 12.34 7.31 5.94
N ARG A 161 11.32 6.87 5.21
CA ARG A 161 11.20 7.16 3.77
C ARG A 161 11.13 8.66 3.50
N ALA A 162 10.42 9.43 4.31
CA ALA A 162 10.31 10.88 4.13
C ALA A 162 11.66 11.60 4.19
N VAL A 163 12.61 11.13 4.99
CA VAL A 163 13.96 11.67 5.08
C VAL A 163 14.96 11.05 4.08
N GLY A 164 14.48 10.13 3.24
CA GLY A 164 15.29 9.53 2.17
C GLY A 164 15.89 8.17 2.51
N ASP A 165 15.55 7.59 3.66
CA ASP A 165 16.02 6.26 4.04
C ASP A 165 14.96 5.19 3.70
N SER A 166 15.10 4.57 2.53
CA SER A 166 14.26 3.43 2.12
C SER A 166 14.89 2.07 2.47
N LYS A 167 16.18 2.03 2.85
CA LYS A 167 16.89 0.77 3.12
C LYS A 167 16.57 0.18 4.47
N ARG A 168 16.53 1.01 5.52
CA ARG A 168 16.25 0.51 6.89
C ARG A 168 14.87 -0.11 7.00
N PRO A 169 13.76 0.48 6.50
CA PRO A 169 12.46 -0.19 6.47
C PRO A 169 12.48 -1.55 5.77
N LEU A 170 13.25 -1.70 4.68
CA LEU A 170 13.44 -3.01 4.02
C LEU A 170 14.09 -4.04 4.97
N TYR A 171 15.18 -3.66 5.66
CA TYR A 171 15.84 -4.59 6.58
C TYR A 171 14.91 -5.05 7.71
N TYR A 172 14.06 -4.16 8.21
CA TYR A 172 13.08 -4.51 9.25
C TYR A 172 11.99 -5.44 8.74
N LEU A 173 11.55 -5.26 7.48
CA LEU A 173 10.63 -6.20 6.84
C LEU A 173 11.26 -7.59 6.65
N ILE A 174 12.52 -7.66 6.24
CA ILE A 174 13.23 -8.95 6.12
C ILE A 174 13.30 -9.64 7.48
N VAL A 175 13.72 -8.93 8.52
CA VAL A 175 13.77 -9.48 9.89
C VAL A 175 12.39 -9.93 10.35
N CYS A 176 11.37 -9.07 10.15
CA CYS A 176 9.98 -9.40 10.47
C CYS A 176 9.51 -10.67 9.75
N SER A 177 9.79 -10.81 8.45
CA SER A 177 9.41 -11.97 7.66
C SER A 177 10.09 -13.25 8.16
N VAL A 178 11.38 -13.19 8.48
CA VAL A 178 12.09 -14.35 9.02
C VAL A 178 11.54 -14.75 10.40
N VAL A 179 11.34 -13.78 11.29
CA VAL A 179 10.77 -14.02 12.62
C VAL A 179 9.36 -14.62 12.50
N ASN A 180 8.52 -14.06 11.62
CA ASN A 180 7.17 -14.59 11.40
C ASN A 180 7.19 -16.05 10.93
N ILE A 181 7.95 -16.35 9.86
CA ILE A 181 8.04 -17.73 9.31
C ILE A 181 8.55 -18.73 10.37
N VAL A 182 9.60 -18.36 11.12
CA VAL A 182 10.16 -19.23 12.17
C VAL A 182 9.13 -19.47 13.28
N LEU A 183 8.41 -18.42 13.69
CA LEU A 183 7.37 -18.55 14.73
C LEU A 183 6.14 -19.30 14.22
N ASP A 184 5.74 -19.14 12.96
CA ASP A 184 4.64 -19.93 12.37
C ASP A 184 4.99 -21.42 12.42
N LEU A 185 6.18 -21.79 11.97
CA LEU A 185 6.64 -23.19 12.04
C LEU A 185 6.68 -23.70 13.49
N LEU A 186 7.17 -22.89 14.43
CA LEU A 186 7.24 -23.28 15.84
C LEU A 186 5.86 -23.41 16.47
N LEU A 187 4.98 -22.39 16.31
CA LEU A 187 3.70 -22.31 17.01
C LEU A 187 2.61 -23.17 16.35
N ILE A 188 2.77 -23.50 15.07
CA ILE A 188 1.80 -24.33 14.34
C ILE A 188 2.23 -25.80 14.31
N LEU A 189 3.53 -26.10 14.03
CA LEU A 189 3.99 -27.48 13.88
C LEU A 189 4.46 -28.11 15.19
N VAL A 190 5.18 -27.34 16.03
CA VAL A 190 5.77 -27.88 17.27
C VAL A 190 4.83 -27.77 18.46
N ILE A 191 4.14 -26.60 18.62
CA ILE A 191 3.26 -26.31 19.77
C ILE A 191 1.78 -26.49 19.46
N PRO A 192 1.37 -26.95 18.31
CA PRO A 192 0.12 -27.00 17.56
C PRO A 192 -1.00 -26.05 18.03
N LEU A 193 -0.73 -24.75 18.02
CA LEU A 193 -1.72 -23.72 18.41
C LEU A 193 -2.71 -23.35 17.29
N GLY A 194 -2.56 -23.93 16.08
CA GLY A 194 -3.46 -23.67 14.95
C GLY A 194 -3.53 -22.20 14.55
N VAL A 195 -4.74 -21.68 14.34
CA VAL A 195 -5.00 -20.27 13.96
C VAL A 195 -4.44 -19.27 14.99
N LEU A 196 -4.48 -19.62 16.27
CA LEU A 196 -3.91 -18.78 17.33
C LEU A 196 -2.39 -18.64 17.17
N GLY A 197 -1.71 -19.72 16.76
CA GLY A 197 -0.27 -19.72 16.50
C GLY A 197 0.11 -18.73 15.41
N ALA A 198 -0.58 -18.74 14.28
CA ALA A 198 -0.39 -17.78 13.18
C ALA A 198 -0.60 -16.33 13.64
N ALA A 199 -1.68 -16.08 14.39
CA ALA A 199 -1.95 -14.73 14.90
C ALA A 199 -0.86 -14.22 15.86
N ILE A 200 -0.37 -15.07 16.77
CA ILE A 200 0.71 -14.72 17.70
C ILE A 200 2.04 -14.51 16.97
N ALA A 201 2.37 -15.36 16.00
CA ALA A 201 3.57 -15.22 15.19
C ALA A 201 3.60 -13.86 14.48
N THR A 202 2.50 -13.49 13.85
CA THR A 202 2.35 -12.18 13.20
C THR A 202 2.47 -11.04 14.20
N LEU A 203 1.83 -11.14 15.37
CA LEU A 203 1.91 -10.12 16.43
C LEU A 203 3.35 -9.89 16.89
N ILE A 204 4.08 -10.97 17.20
CA ILE A 204 5.48 -10.89 17.66
C ILE A 204 6.37 -10.32 16.56
N ALA A 205 6.22 -10.77 15.31
CA ALA A 205 6.99 -10.28 14.19
C ALA A 205 6.78 -8.78 13.95
N GLN A 206 5.54 -8.30 14.05
CA GLN A 206 5.22 -6.88 13.97
C GLN A 206 5.77 -6.08 15.16
N ALA A 207 5.75 -6.65 16.37
CA ALA A 207 6.37 -6.02 17.55
C ALA A 207 7.88 -5.84 17.35
N VAL A 208 8.58 -6.86 16.82
CA VAL A 208 10.01 -6.76 16.51
C VAL A 208 10.29 -5.63 15.52
N SER A 209 9.53 -5.54 14.41
CA SER A 209 9.72 -4.45 13.44
C SER A 209 9.39 -3.06 14.02
N ALA A 210 8.38 -2.96 14.89
CA ALA A 210 8.04 -1.73 15.59
C ALA A 210 9.17 -1.29 16.54
N VAL A 211 9.78 -2.21 17.27
CA VAL A 211 10.95 -1.93 18.13
C VAL A 211 12.13 -1.46 17.30
N LEU A 212 12.46 -2.17 16.21
CA LEU A 212 13.59 -1.81 15.35
C LEU A 212 13.43 -0.42 14.74
N VAL A 213 12.26 -0.06 14.24
CA VAL A 213 12.02 1.28 13.68
C VAL A 213 12.08 2.36 14.76
N THR A 214 11.54 2.08 15.95
CA THR A 214 11.55 3.01 17.09
C THR A 214 12.97 3.30 17.55
N VAL A 215 13.77 2.26 17.78
CA VAL A 215 15.18 2.38 18.18
C VAL A 215 15.97 3.18 17.14
N THR A 216 15.69 2.96 15.85
CA THR A 216 16.33 3.73 14.79
C THR A 216 15.97 5.21 14.82
N LEU A 217 14.71 5.55 15.02
CA LEU A 217 14.27 6.93 15.14
C LEU A 217 14.84 7.61 16.39
N MET A 218 15.11 6.85 17.46
CA MET A 218 15.70 7.38 18.70
C MET A 218 17.22 7.64 18.57
N TYR A 219 17.95 6.78 17.85
CA TYR A 219 19.43 6.78 17.98
C TYR A 219 20.18 6.95 16.67
N ARG A 220 19.59 6.69 15.52
CA ARG A 220 20.31 6.56 14.24
C ARG A 220 19.80 7.42 13.10
N THR A 221 18.89 8.35 13.36
CA THR A 221 18.36 9.21 12.30
C THR A 221 18.95 10.60 12.43
N GLU A 222 19.74 11.00 11.45
CA GLU A 222 20.37 12.31 11.42
C GLU A 222 19.36 13.40 11.12
N GLY A 223 19.50 14.54 11.82
CA GLY A 223 18.65 15.71 11.63
C GLY A 223 17.26 15.62 12.26
N MET A 224 16.91 14.48 12.89
CA MET A 224 15.71 14.33 13.72
C MET A 224 15.90 13.23 14.76
N LYS A 225 15.35 13.40 15.94
CA LYS A 225 15.46 12.44 17.03
C LYS A 225 14.11 12.25 17.72
N LEU A 226 13.67 11.00 17.82
CA LEU A 226 12.51 10.66 18.63
C LEU A 226 12.90 10.62 20.09
N CYS A 227 12.32 11.52 20.89
CA CYS A 227 12.46 11.53 22.34
C CYS A 227 11.14 11.05 22.96
N LEU A 228 11.14 9.90 23.65
CA LEU A 228 9.92 9.30 24.21
C LEU A 228 9.22 10.24 25.21
N SER A 229 9.99 11.02 25.99
CA SER A 229 9.46 12.02 26.92
C SER A 229 8.81 13.23 26.25
N GLN A 230 9.04 13.44 24.97
CA GLN A 230 8.49 14.56 24.19
C GLN A 230 7.37 14.14 23.24
N ILE A 231 6.93 12.89 23.30
CA ILE A 231 5.83 12.41 22.48
C ILE A 231 4.55 13.15 22.86
N ARG A 232 4.08 13.98 21.91
CA ARG A 232 2.81 14.71 22.04
C ARG A 232 2.25 15.04 20.66
N MET A 233 0.96 15.30 20.59
CA MET A 233 0.29 15.74 19.37
C MET A 233 0.30 17.26 19.29
N TYR A 234 1.13 17.83 18.43
CA TYR A 234 1.07 19.26 18.11
C TYR A 234 -0.11 19.51 17.16
N LYS A 235 -1.09 20.30 17.61
CA LYS A 235 -2.34 20.54 16.87
C LYS A 235 -2.10 20.95 15.41
N ARG A 236 -1.15 21.86 15.18
CA ARG A 236 -0.80 22.34 13.82
C ARG A 236 -0.28 21.21 12.94
N MET A 237 0.61 20.37 13.46
CA MET A 237 1.20 19.26 12.72
C MET A 237 0.18 18.16 12.46
N LEU A 238 -0.62 17.82 13.48
CA LEU A 238 -1.70 16.85 13.35
C LEU A 238 -2.70 17.27 12.28
N GLN A 239 -3.15 18.52 12.29
CA GLN A 239 -4.05 19.03 11.25
C GLN A 239 -3.43 18.96 9.84
N SER A 240 -2.14 19.27 9.71
CA SER A 240 -1.43 19.19 8.43
C SER A 240 -1.31 17.74 7.94
N ILE A 241 -0.96 16.82 8.81
CA ILE A 241 -0.87 15.38 8.51
C ILE A 241 -2.24 14.82 8.14
N LEU A 242 -3.28 15.11 8.92
CA LEU A 242 -4.63 14.61 8.67
C LEU A 242 -5.27 15.20 7.42
N LYS A 243 -5.02 16.47 7.10
CA LYS A 243 -5.50 17.11 5.87
C LYS A 243 -5.04 16.39 4.61
N ILE A 244 -3.87 15.77 4.67
CA ILE A 244 -3.30 14.96 3.58
C ILE A 244 -3.68 13.49 3.74
N GLY A 245 -3.52 12.96 4.95
CA GLY A 245 -3.64 11.55 5.23
C GLY A 245 -5.07 11.03 5.21
N LEU A 246 -6.04 11.76 5.75
CA LEU A 246 -7.44 11.31 5.76
C LEU A 246 -8.00 11.09 4.35
N PRO A 247 -7.87 12.03 3.39
CA PRO A 247 -8.31 11.76 2.02
C PRO A 247 -7.64 10.53 1.42
N ALA A 248 -6.34 10.33 1.64
CA ALA A 248 -5.61 9.16 1.14
C ALA A 248 -6.06 7.85 1.81
N GLY A 249 -6.41 7.89 3.11
CA GLY A 249 -6.99 6.75 3.82
C GLY A 249 -8.38 6.39 3.28
N PHE A 250 -9.24 7.37 3.07
CA PHE A 250 -10.56 7.13 2.46
C PHE A 250 -10.44 6.62 1.02
N GLU A 251 -9.47 7.08 0.25
CA GLU A 251 -9.18 6.56 -1.09
C GLU A 251 -8.85 5.06 -1.05
N ALA A 252 -8.05 4.61 -0.08
CA ALA A 252 -7.72 3.19 0.08
C ALA A 252 -8.97 2.34 0.38
N ILE A 253 -9.89 2.84 1.23
CA ILE A 253 -11.18 2.18 1.50
C ILE A 253 -12.04 2.11 0.22
N MET A 254 -12.18 3.22 -0.51
CA MET A 254 -12.96 3.27 -1.75
C MET A 254 -12.42 2.32 -2.82
N TYR A 255 -11.09 2.21 -2.91
CA TYR A 255 -10.43 1.22 -3.79
C TYR A 255 -10.84 -0.21 -3.42
N SER A 256 -10.79 -0.54 -2.14
CA SER A 256 -11.17 -1.87 -1.64
C SER A 256 -12.64 -2.17 -1.94
N ILE A 257 -13.54 -1.22 -1.67
CA ILE A 257 -14.99 -1.37 -1.97
C ILE A 257 -15.20 -1.57 -3.48
N SER A 258 -14.55 -0.76 -4.31
CA SER A 258 -14.65 -0.88 -5.77
C SER A 258 -14.19 -2.26 -6.27
N ASN A 259 -13.11 -2.79 -5.71
CA ASN A 259 -12.60 -4.12 -6.07
C ASN A 259 -13.55 -5.25 -5.60
N ILE A 260 -14.18 -5.10 -4.43
CA ILE A 260 -15.20 -6.05 -3.94
C ILE A 260 -16.39 -6.11 -4.91
N ILE A 261 -16.87 -4.96 -5.40
CA ILE A 261 -17.99 -4.91 -6.35
C ILE A 261 -17.64 -5.62 -7.67
N VAL A 262 -16.43 -5.41 -8.18
CA VAL A 262 -15.94 -6.15 -9.36
C VAL A 262 -15.87 -7.65 -9.07
N GLN A 263 -15.33 -8.04 -7.89
CA GLN A 263 -15.25 -9.44 -7.49
C GLN A 263 -16.63 -10.09 -7.45
N VAL A 264 -17.63 -9.43 -6.86
CA VAL A 264 -19.02 -9.94 -6.81
C VAL A 264 -19.56 -10.14 -8.22
N SER A 265 -19.31 -9.22 -9.14
CA SER A 265 -19.74 -9.36 -10.53
C SER A 265 -19.05 -10.52 -11.24
N ILE A 266 -17.75 -10.72 -11.00
CA ILE A 266 -16.99 -11.86 -11.56
C ILE A 266 -17.52 -13.19 -11.02
N ASN A 267 -17.91 -13.25 -9.74
CA ASN A 267 -18.47 -14.45 -9.11
C ASN A 267 -19.76 -14.94 -9.81
N ASN A 268 -20.52 -14.05 -10.43
CA ASN A 268 -21.75 -14.41 -11.16
C ASN A 268 -21.48 -15.21 -12.46
N PHE A 269 -20.25 -15.24 -12.95
CA PHE A 269 -19.87 -16.02 -14.14
C PHE A 269 -19.44 -17.45 -13.84
N GLY A 270 -19.53 -17.89 -12.59
CA GLY A 270 -19.27 -19.25 -12.19
C GLY A 270 -17.86 -19.52 -11.66
N VAL A 271 -17.65 -20.76 -11.25
CA VAL A 271 -16.45 -21.20 -10.50
C VAL A 271 -15.18 -21.08 -11.32
N ASP A 272 -15.22 -21.41 -12.61
CA ASP A 272 -14.06 -21.35 -13.50
C ASP A 272 -13.55 -19.92 -13.66
N THR A 273 -14.47 -18.95 -13.79
CA THR A 273 -14.15 -17.53 -13.87
C THR A 273 -13.58 -17.00 -12.55
N MET A 274 -14.11 -17.46 -11.41
CA MET A 274 -13.56 -17.12 -10.10
C MET A 274 -12.14 -17.65 -9.92
N ALA A 275 -11.88 -18.88 -10.34
CA ALA A 275 -10.55 -19.49 -10.30
C ALA A 275 -9.57 -18.73 -11.19
N ALA A 276 -9.97 -18.40 -12.42
CA ALA A 276 -9.18 -17.60 -13.35
C ALA A 276 -8.85 -16.20 -12.80
N TRP A 277 -9.82 -15.52 -12.19
CA TRP A 277 -9.62 -14.21 -11.56
C TRP A 277 -8.68 -14.28 -10.37
N THR A 278 -8.79 -15.33 -9.57
CA THR A 278 -7.90 -15.56 -8.41
C THR A 278 -6.45 -15.74 -8.88
N ALA A 279 -6.23 -16.57 -9.91
CA ALA A 279 -4.90 -16.76 -10.51
C ALA A 279 -4.38 -15.46 -11.11
N TYR A 280 -5.23 -14.72 -11.88
CA TYR A 280 -4.88 -13.42 -12.43
C TYR A 280 -4.43 -12.44 -11.34
N SER A 281 -5.16 -12.31 -10.24
CA SER A 281 -4.84 -11.41 -9.15
C SER A 281 -3.48 -11.70 -8.50
N LYS A 282 -3.06 -12.97 -8.44
CA LYS A 282 -1.72 -13.36 -7.96
C LYS A 282 -0.61 -12.95 -8.93
N ILE A 283 -0.88 -13.04 -10.23
CA ILE A 283 0.06 -12.62 -11.27
C ILE A 283 0.14 -11.09 -11.35
N ASP A 284 -1.00 -10.42 -11.32
CA ASP A 284 -1.15 -8.96 -11.40
C ASP A 284 -0.46 -8.22 -10.25
N PHE A 285 -0.31 -8.86 -9.09
CA PHE A 285 0.38 -8.29 -7.93
C PHE A 285 1.79 -7.75 -8.26
N ILE A 286 2.50 -8.36 -9.21
CA ILE A 286 3.84 -7.91 -9.64
C ILE A 286 3.77 -6.48 -10.17
N PHE A 287 2.77 -6.16 -11.00
CA PHE A 287 2.57 -4.81 -11.51
C PHE A 287 2.29 -3.81 -10.38
N TRP A 288 1.38 -4.16 -9.48
CA TRP A 288 1.00 -3.28 -8.36
C TRP A 288 2.15 -2.94 -7.44
N MET A 289 2.99 -3.93 -7.15
CA MET A 289 4.19 -3.76 -6.32
C MET A 289 5.18 -2.77 -6.96
N ILE A 290 5.46 -2.92 -8.25
CA ILE A 290 6.36 -2.04 -9.00
C ILE A 290 5.78 -0.61 -9.07
N ASN A 291 4.51 -0.49 -9.41
CA ASN A 291 3.86 0.79 -9.59
C ASN A 291 3.77 1.58 -8.27
N SER A 292 3.38 0.95 -7.17
CA SER A 292 3.37 1.54 -5.84
C SER A 292 4.76 2.03 -5.40
N ALA A 293 5.82 1.28 -5.71
CA ALA A 293 7.19 1.71 -5.40
C ALA A 293 7.57 3.00 -6.16
N PHE A 294 7.12 3.18 -7.40
CA PHE A 294 7.29 4.46 -8.13
C PHE A 294 6.48 5.60 -7.49
N GLY A 295 5.24 5.34 -7.08
CA GLY A 295 4.38 6.32 -6.40
C GLY A 295 5.02 6.85 -5.11
N ILE A 296 5.52 5.96 -4.25
CA ILE A 296 6.21 6.33 -3.01
C ILE A 296 7.51 7.08 -3.31
N SER A 297 8.26 6.64 -4.33
CA SER A 297 9.55 7.25 -4.71
C SER A 297 9.37 8.67 -5.21
N VAL A 298 8.40 8.90 -6.12
CA VAL A 298 8.14 10.24 -6.64
C VAL A 298 7.58 11.16 -5.56
N MET A 299 6.74 10.65 -4.66
CA MET A 299 6.17 11.43 -3.57
C MET A 299 7.25 11.95 -2.63
N THR A 300 8.20 11.12 -2.20
CA THR A 300 9.33 11.55 -1.37
C THR A 300 10.26 12.49 -2.12
N PHE A 301 10.61 12.16 -3.37
CA PHE A 301 11.47 13.00 -4.21
C PHE A 301 10.87 14.39 -4.39
N VAL A 302 9.61 14.48 -4.77
CA VAL A 302 8.91 15.75 -4.97
C VAL A 302 8.73 16.50 -3.66
N GLY A 303 8.38 15.82 -2.56
CA GLY A 303 8.19 16.43 -1.25
C GLY A 303 9.46 17.16 -0.75
N GLN A 304 10.60 16.49 -0.80
CA GLN A 304 11.87 17.10 -0.40
C GLN A 304 12.28 18.25 -1.34
N ASN A 305 12.14 18.08 -2.65
CA ASN A 305 12.48 19.17 -3.60
C ASN A 305 11.48 20.34 -3.51
N TYR A 306 10.23 20.09 -3.14
CA TYR A 306 9.23 21.12 -2.87
C TYR A 306 9.61 21.96 -1.66
N GLY A 307 9.99 21.30 -0.55
CA GLY A 307 10.48 21.97 0.63
C GLY A 307 11.76 22.79 0.37
N ALA A 308 12.65 22.26 -0.46
CA ALA A 308 13.90 22.94 -0.87
C ALA A 308 13.69 24.05 -1.93
N GLY A 309 12.47 24.27 -2.42
CA GLY A 309 12.18 25.27 -3.46
C GLY A 309 12.74 24.92 -4.86
N LYS A 310 13.11 23.65 -5.11
CA LYS A 310 13.78 23.21 -6.36
C LYS A 310 12.76 22.78 -7.43
N TRP A 311 11.99 23.71 -7.94
CA TRP A 311 10.85 23.48 -8.84
C TRP A 311 11.21 22.85 -10.19
N ASP A 312 12.32 23.27 -10.81
CA ASP A 312 12.78 22.65 -12.06
C ASP A 312 13.14 21.18 -11.85
N ARG A 313 13.68 20.87 -10.67
CA ARG A 313 14.01 19.51 -10.30
C ARG A 313 12.74 18.66 -10.07
N ILE A 314 11.69 19.23 -9.49
CA ILE A 314 10.35 18.59 -9.39
C ILE A 314 9.84 18.22 -10.77
N ARG A 315 9.80 19.18 -11.69
CA ARG A 315 9.30 18.95 -13.06
C ARG A 315 10.08 17.88 -13.81
N ARG A 316 11.42 17.97 -13.77
CA ARG A 316 12.31 17.00 -14.42
C ARG A 316 12.18 15.62 -13.76
N GLY A 317 12.17 15.57 -12.43
CA GLY A 317 12.09 14.34 -11.66
C GLY A 317 10.77 13.60 -11.87
N THR A 318 9.65 14.30 -11.88
CA THR A 318 8.35 13.69 -12.18
C THR A 318 8.30 13.11 -13.60
N LYS A 319 8.87 13.83 -14.60
CA LYS A 319 8.95 13.33 -15.99
C LYS A 319 9.82 12.08 -16.09
N ILE A 320 10.98 12.09 -15.45
CA ILE A 320 11.89 10.94 -15.45
C ILE A 320 11.25 9.74 -14.74
N CYS A 321 10.62 9.96 -13.58
CA CYS A 321 9.91 8.91 -12.85
C CYS A 321 8.77 8.32 -13.69
N LEU A 322 7.99 9.17 -14.36
CA LEU A 322 6.93 8.72 -15.28
C LEU A 322 7.50 7.89 -16.42
N GLY A 323 8.60 8.34 -17.06
CA GLY A 323 9.26 7.57 -18.12
C GLY A 323 9.70 6.18 -17.64
N MET A 324 10.31 6.09 -16.45
CA MET A 324 10.71 4.81 -15.86
C MET A 324 9.50 3.93 -15.53
N ALA A 325 8.44 4.51 -14.96
CA ALA A 325 7.20 3.78 -14.64
C ALA A 325 6.52 3.25 -15.91
N LEU A 326 6.47 4.04 -16.99
CA LEU A 326 5.90 3.63 -18.28
C LEU A 326 6.72 2.50 -18.91
N ILE A 327 8.05 2.61 -18.93
CA ILE A 327 8.93 1.53 -19.41
C ILE A 327 8.69 0.26 -18.62
N SER A 328 8.62 0.36 -17.29
CA SER A 328 8.35 -0.80 -16.43
C SER A 328 6.95 -1.39 -16.69
N ALA A 329 5.90 -0.55 -16.83
CA ALA A 329 4.55 -1.00 -17.09
C ALA A 329 4.45 -1.75 -18.43
N VAL A 330 5.06 -1.20 -19.50
CA VAL A 330 5.11 -1.84 -20.81
C VAL A 330 5.91 -3.15 -20.76
N SER A 331 7.07 -3.15 -20.07
CA SER A 331 7.89 -4.36 -19.94
C SER A 331 7.14 -5.46 -19.17
N VAL A 332 6.49 -5.12 -18.06
CA VAL A 332 5.66 -6.08 -17.31
C VAL A 332 4.52 -6.59 -18.16
N SER A 333 3.78 -5.72 -18.88
CA SER A 333 2.71 -6.15 -19.79
C SER A 333 3.21 -7.16 -20.82
N ILE A 334 4.31 -6.86 -21.51
CA ILE A 334 4.90 -7.74 -22.52
C ILE A 334 5.31 -9.08 -21.90
N ILE A 335 5.99 -9.07 -20.74
CA ILE A 335 6.44 -10.29 -20.05
C ILE A 335 5.24 -11.14 -19.65
N LEU A 336 4.22 -10.54 -19.02
CA LEU A 336 3.04 -11.26 -18.57
C LEU A 336 2.25 -11.85 -19.73
N MET A 337 2.05 -11.10 -20.81
CA MET A 337 1.32 -11.56 -21.98
C MET A 337 2.11 -12.61 -22.80
N SER A 338 3.44 -12.51 -22.87
CA SER A 338 4.25 -13.52 -23.58
C SER A 338 4.38 -14.84 -22.80
N ALA A 339 4.26 -14.80 -21.47
CA ALA A 339 4.36 -15.98 -20.61
C ALA A 339 3.00 -16.43 -20.03
N GLU A 340 1.88 -15.92 -20.53
CA GLU A 340 0.55 -16.08 -19.94
C GLU A 340 0.17 -17.54 -19.66
N ARG A 341 0.30 -18.46 -20.63
CA ARG A 341 -0.02 -19.89 -20.45
C ARG A 341 0.82 -20.53 -19.35
N PHE A 342 2.10 -20.21 -19.30
CA PHE A 342 3.00 -20.71 -18.27
C PHE A 342 2.63 -20.17 -16.88
N LEU A 343 2.37 -18.86 -16.77
CA LEU A 343 2.04 -18.21 -15.51
C LEU A 343 0.71 -18.72 -14.93
N PHE A 344 -0.35 -18.82 -15.75
CA PHE A 344 -1.62 -19.39 -15.31
C PHE A 344 -1.49 -20.88 -14.98
N GLY A 345 -0.70 -21.64 -15.74
CA GLY A 345 -0.43 -23.07 -15.52
C GLY A 345 0.27 -23.37 -14.19
N ILE A 346 0.93 -22.40 -13.57
CA ILE A 346 1.48 -22.54 -12.20
C ILE A 346 0.34 -22.67 -11.17
N PHE A 347 -0.79 -22.01 -11.40
CA PHE A 347 -1.88 -21.92 -10.44
C PHE A 347 -3.04 -22.89 -10.74
N VAL A 348 -3.26 -23.19 -12.03
CA VAL A 348 -4.44 -23.97 -12.48
C VAL A 348 -4.05 -24.89 -13.63
N ASN A 349 -4.46 -26.17 -13.53
CA ASN A 349 -4.22 -27.16 -14.58
C ASN A 349 -5.36 -27.25 -15.61
N ASP A 350 -6.54 -26.66 -15.33
CA ASP A 350 -7.68 -26.70 -16.23
C ASP A 350 -7.49 -25.73 -17.40
N ALA A 351 -7.52 -26.25 -18.62
CA ALA A 351 -7.29 -25.47 -19.85
C ALA A 351 -8.38 -24.41 -20.08
N GLY A 352 -9.63 -24.68 -19.67
CA GLY A 352 -10.74 -23.72 -19.78
C GLY A 352 -10.53 -22.51 -18.88
N VAL A 353 -10.12 -22.76 -17.63
CA VAL A 353 -9.81 -21.72 -16.63
C VAL A 353 -8.61 -20.87 -17.09
N VAL A 354 -7.57 -21.53 -17.63
CA VAL A 354 -6.40 -20.83 -18.18
C VAL A 354 -6.80 -19.90 -19.32
N GLU A 355 -7.66 -20.35 -20.23
CA GLU A 355 -8.11 -19.52 -21.38
C GLU A 355 -8.93 -18.30 -20.93
N ILE A 356 -9.78 -18.45 -19.89
CA ILE A 356 -10.50 -17.33 -19.28
C ILE A 356 -9.51 -16.32 -18.69
N GLY A 357 -8.52 -16.79 -17.94
CA GLY A 357 -7.49 -15.94 -17.35
C GLY A 357 -6.66 -15.18 -18.39
N ILE A 358 -6.28 -15.84 -19.48
CA ILE A 358 -5.58 -15.23 -20.61
C ILE A 358 -6.42 -14.10 -21.23
N ARG A 359 -7.72 -14.32 -21.46
CA ARG A 359 -8.61 -13.25 -21.96
C ARG A 359 -8.67 -12.06 -21.02
N MET A 360 -8.72 -12.28 -19.70
CA MET A 360 -8.67 -11.21 -18.70
C MET A 360 -7.36 -10.43 -18.78
N MET A 361 -6.23 -11.13 -18.84
CA MET A 361 -4.90 -10.52 -18.93
C MET A 361 -4.74 -9.68 -20.19
N ASN A 362 -5.20 -10.18 -21.33
CA ASN A 362 -5.10 -9.49 -22.63
C ASN A 362 -5.93 -8.19 -22.70
N VAL A 363 -6.96 -8.05 -21.86
CA VAL A 363 -7.74 -6.80 -21.73
C VAL A 363 -7.09 -5.83 -20.75
N ILE A 364 -6.60 -6.31 -19.60
CA ILE A 364 -6.17 -5.44 -18.49
C ILE A 364 -4.69 -5.06 -18.62
N ALA A 365 -3.79 -6.00 -18.93
CA ALA A 365 -2.35 -5.75 -18.93
C ALA A 365 -1.88 -4.64 -19.88
N PRO A 366 -2.42 -4.48 -21.10
CA PRO A 366 -2.07 -3.35 -21.95
C PRO A 366 -2.40 -1.98 -21.35
N ALA A 367 -3.40 -1.93 -20.44
CA ALA A 367 -3.82 -0.70 -19.79
C ALA A 367 -2.97 -0.30 -18.57
N TYR A 368 -2.01 -1.12 -18.12
CA TYR A 368 -1.11 -0.80 -17.02
C TYR A 368 -0.37 0.54 -17.21
N LEU A 369 -0.03 0.87 -18.46
CA LEU A 369 0.59 2.15 -18.78
C LEU A 369 -0.28 3.35 -18.35
N LEU A 370 -1.62 3.23 -18.42
CA LEU A 370 -2.53 4.29 -17.99
C LEU A 370 -2.47 4.50 -16.49
N PHE A 371 -2.38 3.41 -15.72
CA PHE A 371 -2.28 3.51 -14.27
C PHE A 371 -0.94 4.12 -13.81
N ALA A 372 0.14 3.94 -14.55
CA ALA A 372 1.41 4.58 -14.26
C ALA A 372 1.32 6.12 -14.27
N PHE A 373 0.52 6.72 -15.17
CA PHE A 373 0.23 8.16 -15.15
C PHE A 373 -0.48 8.58 -13.86
N ILE A 374 -1.49 7.81 -13.45
CA ILE A 374 -2.27 8.09 -12.23
C ILE A 374 -1.35 8.08 -11.01
N GLU A 375 -0.58 7.03 -10.83
CA GLU A 375 0.26 6.83 -9.66
C GLU A 375 1.35 7.90 -9.54
N VAL A 376 2.10 8.15 -10.61
CA VAL A 376 3.21 9.11 -10.59
C VAL A 376 2.69 10.54 -10.42
N PHE A 377 1.64 10.95 -11.12
CA PHE A 377 1.10 12.30 -10.98
C PHE A 377 0.38 12.50 -9.65
N SER A 378 -0.35 11.50 -9.15
CA SER A 378 -0.97 11.52 -7.82
C SER A 378 0.10 11.70 -6.74
N GLY A 379 1.16 10.88 -6.75
CA GLY A 379 2.26 11.00 -5.82
C GLY A 379 2.94 12.39 -5.85
N ALA A 380 3.19 12.92 -7.05
CA ALA A 380 3.76 14.25 -7.22
C ALA A 380 2.81 15.38 -6.75
N LEU A 381 1.52 15.27 -7.00
CA LEU A 381 0.50 16.24 -6.57
C LEU A 381 0.31 16.22 -5.05
N ARG A 382 0.24 15.04 -4.45
CA ARG A 382 0.17 14.87 -2.99
C ARG A 382 1.36 15.51 -2.31
N ALA A 383 2.56 15.24 -2.81
CA ALA A 383 3.80 15.83 -2.30
C ALA A 383 3.85 17.35 -2.40
N GLN A 384 3.08 17.98 -3.30
CA GLN A 384 2.92 19.43 -3.43
C GLN A 384 1.69 19.97 -2.68
N GLY A 385 1.05 19.18 -1.81
CA GLY A 385 -0.11 19.56 -1.02
C GLY A 385 -1.45 19.58 -1.78
N ALA A 386 -1.53 19.12 -3.04
CA ALA A 386 -2.78 19.04 -3.81
C ALA A 386 -3.48 17.68 -3.61
N VAL A 387 -3.58 17.23 -2.36
CA VAL A 387 -4.09 15.90 -2.03
C VAL A 387 -5.57 15.77 -2.32
N VAL A 388 -6.38 16.70 -1.87
CA VAL A 388 -7.84 16.60 -2.00
C VAL A 388 -8.27 16.42 -3.45
N VAL A 389 -7.69 17.20 -4.37
CA VAL A 389 -8.07 17.12 -5.79
C VAL A 389 -7.54 15.81 -6.41
N SER A 390 -6.30 15.39 -6.13
CA SER A 390 -5.79 14.11 -6.65
C SER A 390 -6.61 12.92 -6.13
N THR A 391 -6.96 12.92 -4.85
CA THR A 391 -7.83 11.90 -4.25
C THR A 391 -9.23 11.90 -4.87
N LEU A 392 -9.85 13.07 -5.07
CA LEU A 392 -11.17 13.16 -5.72
C LEU A 392 -11.12 12.64 -7.16
N ILE A 393 -10.07 12.95 -7.93
CA ILE A 393 -9.91 12.42 -9.29
C ILE A 393 -9.82 10.89 -9.26
N THR A 394 -9.06 10.31 -8.33
CA THR A 394 -8.95 8.86 -8.19
C THR A 394 -10.27 8.25 -7.73
N MET A 395 -10.90 8.79 -6.69
CA MET A 395 -12.15 8.25 -6.16
C MET A 395 -13.28 8.31 -7.18
N VAL A 396 -13.48 9.46 -7.84
CA VAL A 396 -14.56 9.62 -8.83
C VAL A 396 -14.19 8.94 -10.15
N GLY A 397 -13.02 9.21 -10.70
CA GLY A 397 -12.59 8.74 -12.01
C GLY A 397 -12.30 7.25 -12.08
N ILE A 398 -11.95 6.61 -10.96
CA ILE A 398 -11.67 5.17 -10.92
C ILE A 398 -12.75 4.45 -10.13
N CYS A 399 -12.93 4.76 -8.84
CA CYS A 399 -13.80 3.94 -7.99
C CYS A 399 -15.28 4.14 -8.34
N VAL A 400 -15.79 5.37 -8.32
CA VAL A 400 -17.21 5.63 -8.57
C VAL A 400 -17.59 5.27 -10.01
N LEU A 401 -16.80 5.68 -11.00
CA LEU A 401 -17.05 5.35 -12.40
C LEU A 401 -17.05 3.84 -12.65
N ARG A 402 -16.13 3.10 -12.00
CA ARG A 402 -16.08 1.63 -12.06
C ARG A 402 -17.32 1.00 -11.44
N MET A 403 -17.74 1.47 -10.27
CA MET A 403 -18.95 1.00 -9.61
C MET A 403 -20.18 1.22 -10.51
N ILE A 404 -20.33 2.41 -11.07
CA ILE A 404 -21.42 2.73 -12.01
C ILE A 404 -21.36 1.82 -13.24
N TRP A 405 -20.18 1.65 -13.83
CA TRP A 405 -20.01 0.78 -15.00
C TRP A 405 -20.44 -0.65 -14.72
N VAL A 406 -19.93 -1.23 -13.64
CA VAL A 406 -20.21 -2.64 -13.29
C VAL A 406 -21.67 -2.85 -12.92
N THR A 407 -22.30 -1.91 -12.22
CA THR A 407 -23.70 -2.06 -11.76
C THR A 407 -24.73 -1.73 -12.82
N LEU A 408 -24.44 -0.79 -13.74
CA LEU A 408 -25.42 -0.34 -14.74
C LEU A 408 -25.17 -0.88 -16.13
N VAL A 409 -23.91 -1.03 -16.54
CA VAL A 409 -23.54 -1.43 -17.91
C VAL A 409 -23.28 -2.93 -17.98
N ALA A 410 -22.57 -3.47 -17.01
CA ALA A 410 -22.14 -4.87 -17.00
C ALA A 410 -23.04 -5.79 -16.16
N ALA A 411 -24.10 -5.30 -15.53
CA ALA A 411 -24.97 -6.07 -14.62
C ALA A 411 -25.57 -7.33 -15.24
N HIS A 412 -25.84 -7.28 -16.56
CA HIS A 412 -26.38 -8.41 -17.36
C HIS A 412 -25.50 -8.69 -18.59
N GLY A 413 -24.26 -8.22 -18.57
CA GLY A 413 -23.34 -8.30 -19.69
C GLY A 413 -22.43 -9.51 -19.70
N THR A 414 -21.45 -9.49 -20.58
CA THR A 414 -20.40 -10.50 -20.67
C THR A 414 -19.26 -10.22 -19.68
N LEU A 415 -18.40 -11.23 -19.46
CA LEU A 415 -17.20 -11.09 -18.65
C LEU A 415 -16.30 -9.96 -19.17
N GLU A 416 -16.15 -9.85 -20.49
CA GLU A 416 -15.35 -8.80 -21.13
C GLU A 416 -15.89 -7.41 -20.80
N GLN A 417 -17.22 -7.24 -20.73
CA GLN A 417 -17.84 -5.97 -20.34
C GLN A 417 -17.58 -5.62 -18.87
N VAL A 418 -17.44 -6.61 -17.99
CA VAL A 418 -17.02 -6.37 -16.61
C VAL A 418 -15.57 -5.94 -16.57
N ILE A 419 -14.67 -6.68 -17.23
CA ILE A 419 -13.22 -6.47 -17.13
C ILE A 419 -12.77 -5.15 -17.78
N ILE A 420 -13.41 -4.74 -18.86
CA ILE A 420 -13.08 -3.50 -19.57
C ILE A 420 -13.29 -2.24 -18.72
N CYS A 421 -13.94 -2.35 -17.57
CA CYS A 421 -14.02 -1.26 -16.59
C CYS A 421 -12.64 -0.77 -16.15
N TYR A 422 -11.62 -1.64 -16.10
CA TYR A 422 -10.26 -1.25 -15.71
C TYR A 422 -9.62 -0.30 -16.73
N PRO A 423 -9.47 -0.67 -18.01
CA PRO A 423 -8.95 0.26 -19.04
C PRO A 423 -9.72 1.57 -19.11
N ILE A 424 -11.05 1.54 -19.08
CA ILE A 424 -11.89 2.74 -19.20
C ILE A 424 -11.66 3.69 -18.02
N THR A 425 -11.74 3.18 -16.79
CA THR A 425 -11.59 4.00 -15.59
C THR A 425 -10.16 4.51 -15.42
N TRP A 426 -9.17 3.71 -15.80
CA TRP A 426 -7.78 4.14 -15.81
C TRP A 426 -7.49 5.19 -16.88
N ALA A 427 -8.10 5.09 -18.06
CA ALA A 427 -7.98 6.13 -19.08
C ALA A 427 -8.59 7.46 -18.62
N ALA A 428 -9.79 7.43 -18.04
CA ALA A 428 -10.45 8.60 -17.49
C ALA A 428 -9.62 9.23 -16.36
N GLY A 429 -9.14 8.40 -15.42
CA GLY A 429 -8.29 8.83 -14.31
C GLY A 429 -6.95 9.41 -14.77
N ALA A 430 -6.28 8.74 -15.71
CA ALA A 430 -5.00 9.19 -16.27
C ALA A 430 -5.14 10.54 -16.98
N LEU A 431 -6.19 10.71 -17.77
CA LEU A 431 -6.47 11.96 -18.47
C LEU A 431 -6.73 13.10 -17.48
N ALA A 432 -7.65 12.91 -16.53
CA ALA A 432 -7.98 13.91 -15.54
C ALA A 432 -6.78 14.29 -14.67
N MET A 433 -6.00 13.28 -14.23
CA MET A 433 -4.81 13.50 -13.41
C MET A 433 -3.72 14.25 -14.18
N SER A 434 -3.51 13.91 -15.45
CA SER A 434 -2.54 14.57 -16.34
C SER A 434 -2.91 16.03 -16.58
N ILE A 435 -4.17 16.31 -16.89
CA ILE A 435 -4.69 17.68 -17.10
C ILE A 435 -4.47 18.51 -15.83
N TYR A 436 -4.86 17.97 -14.67
CA TYR A 436 -4.71 18.70 -13.41
C TYR A 436 -3.25 18.92 -13.02
N TYR A 437 -2.38 17.93 -13.24
CA TYR A 437 -0.93 18.08 -13.02
C TYR A 437 -0.35 19.20 -13.88
N ILE A 438 -0.64 19.21 -15.18
CA ILE A 438 -0.16 20.25 -16.12
C ILE A 438 -0.71 21.63 -15.71
N TYR A 439 -1.99 21.73 -15.40
CA TYR A 439 -2.60 22.99 -14.92
C TYR A 439 -1.89 23.53 -13.68
N LYS A 440 -1.69 22.67 -12.67
CA LYS A 440 -1.02 23.08 -11.42
C LYS A 440 0.43 23.52 -11.66
N GLN A 441 1.16 22.79 -12.51
CA GLN A 441 2.54 23.18 -12.83
C GLN A 441 2.58 24.55 -13.55
N ARG A 442 1.68 24.82 -14.50
CA ARG A 442 1.58 26.13 -15.17
C ARG A 442 1.30 27.24 -14.17
N LYS A 443 0.34 27.05 -13.26
CA LYS A 443 -0.01 28.05 -12.24
C LYS A 443 1.16 28.37 -11.31
N ILE A 444 1.94 27.39 -10.91
CA ILE A 444 3.14 27.60 -10.07
C ILE A 444 4.21 28.41 -10.83
N PHE A 445 4.40 28.17 -12.13
CA PHE A 445 5.37 28.92 -12.93
C PHE A 445 4.91 30.35 -13.28
N GLN A 446 3.61 30.61 -13.37
CA GLN A 446 3.07 31.95 -13.61
C GLN A 446 3.09 32.84 -12.37
N ALA A 447 3.06 32.26 -11.18
CA ALA A 447 3.08 32.98 -9.90
C ALA A 447 4.50 33.40 -9.45
N ARG A 448 5.51 33.16 -10.28
CA ARG A 448 6.91 33.49 -10.10
C ARG A 448 7.39 34.51 -11.11
#